data_fddf9251cad4372e852d45a65e41a151
#
_entry.id   fddf9251cad4372e852d45a65e41a151
#
_cell.length_a   1.000
_cell.length_b   1.000
_cell.length_c   1.000
_cell.angle_alpha   90.00
_cell.angle_beta   90.00
_cell.angle_gamma   90.00
#
_symmetry.space_group_name_H-M   'P 1'
#
loop_
_entity.id
_entity.type
_entity.pdbx_description
1 polymer ?
#
loop_
_entity_poly.entity_id
_entity_poly.type
_entity_poly.pdbx_seq_one_letter_code
_entity_poly.pdbx_strand_id
1 'polypeptide(L)'
;HENRFRQSLKIYSGTQSVSNFRPTAAKLIYEKFGGDVIWDMSCGWGGRLLGFLSASNTKQYIGTEPSSKTYDGLQKMVKDFSYLGKQVNIYKLGSEEYKPMEESFDLCFTSPPYFDTEKYSLESTQSFVKFPTENEWVNGFLKKTIQNCYNGLKDNKYMLINIANTPKYKFIEKETVRISKELGFVQEDTVQLTLSSVMGAGYKYEPIFVFRKESK
;
A
#
# COMPACT_ATOMS: atom_id res chain seq x y z
N HIS A 1 -23.30 16.48 17.73
CA HIS A 1 -22.50 16.33 18.96
C HIS A 1 -21.39 15.27 18.82
N GLU A 2 -21.60 14.17 18.14
CA GLU A 2 -20.63 13.08 17.98
C GLU A 2 -19.31 13.52 17.29
N ASN A 3 -19.39 14.34 16.24
CA ASN A 3 -18.22 14.88 15.55
C ASN A 3 -17.36 15.78 16.44
N ARG A 4 -17.96 16.55 17.36
CA ARG A 4 -17.22 17.39 18.31
C ARG A 4 -16.51 16.55 19.36
N PHE A 5 -17.12 15.46 19.81
CA PHE A 5 -16.51 14.53 20.76
C PHE A 5 -15.30 13.81 20.12
N ARG A 6 -15.44 13.32 18.89
CA ARG A 6 -14.32 12.75 18.13
C ARG A 6 -13.19 13.75 17.90
N GLN A 7 -13.50 15.00 17.59
CA GLN A 7 -12.49 16.07 17.46
C GLN A 7 -11.77 16.35 18.78
N SER A 8 -12.51 16.42 19.90
CA SER A 8 -11.91 16.62 21.23
C SER A 8 -10.97 15.47 21.59
N LEU A 9 -11.34 14.22 21.36
CA LEU A 9 -10.47 13.07 21.56
C LEU A 9 -9.17 13.16 20.75
N LYS A 10 -9.24 13.61 19.49
CA LYS A 10 -8.04 13.83 18.66
C LYS A 10 -7.11 14.91 19.21
N ILE A 11 -7.67 16.00 19.70
CA ILE A 11 -6.89 17.14 20.20
C ILE A 11 -6.24 16.81 21.56
N TYR A 12 -6.97 16.16 22.47
CA TYR A 12 -6.52 15.96 23.85
C TYR A 12 -5.77 14.64 24.08
N SER A 13 -6.02 13.61 23.28
CA SER A 13 -5.35 12.30 23.47
C SER A 13 -4.07 12.15 22.68
N GLY A 14 -3.72 13.11 21.80
CA GLY A 14 -2.62 12.97 20.85
C GLY A 14 -2.80 11.82 19.86
N THR A 15 -4.01 11.24 19.79
CA THR A 15 -4.30 10.09 18.95
C THR A 15 -4.35 10.54 17.50
N GLN A 16 -3.41 10.08 16.70
CA GLN A 16 -3.44 10.28 15.25
C GLN A 16 -4.66 9.57 14.67
N SER A 17 -5.47 10.29 13.90
CA SER A 17 -6.60 9.63 13.24
C SER A 17 -6.08 8.73 12.15
N VAL A 18 -6.29 7.45 12.32
CA VAL A 18 -5.97 6.46 11.31
C VAL A 18 -6.95 6.62 10.15
N SER A 19 -6.43 6.74 8.93
CA SER A 19 -7.24 6.79 7.72
C SER A 19 -6.98 5.53 6.89
N ASN A 20 -8.05 4.87 6.49
CA ASN A 20 -7.95 3.79 5.51
C ASN A 20 -7.80 4.37 4.11
N PHE A 21 -7.06 3.70 3.23
CA PHE A 21 -7.03 4.07 1.81
C PHE A 21 -8.45 4.03 1.22
N ARG A 22 -8.83 5.06 0.46
CA ARG A 22 -10.21 5.18 -0.05
C ARG A 22 -10.51 4.10 -1.10
N PRO A 23 -11.53 3.26 -0.91
CA PRO A 23 -11.89 2.23 -1.87
C PRO A 23 -12.19 2.76 -3.27
N THR A 24 -12.82 3.94 -3.38
CA THR A 24 -13.12 4.58 -4.66
C THR A 24 -11.87 5.01 -5.42
N ALA A 25 -10.86 5.51 -4.73
CA ALA A 25 -9.57 5.84 -5.34
C ALA A 25 -8.83 4.57 -5.79
N ALA A 26 -8.84 3.52 -4.97
CA ALA A 26 -8.26 2.24 -5.34
C ALA A 26 -8.95 1.64 -6.57
N LYS A 27 -10.29 1.68 -6.63
CA LYS A 27 -11.06 1.23 -7.80
C LYS A 27 -10.59 1.94 -9.08
N LEU A 28 -10.50 3.27 -9.05
CA LEU A 28 -10.05 4.05 -10.22
C LEU A 28 -8.62 3.69 -10.65
N ILE A 29 -7.72 3.44 -9.70
CA ILE A 29 -6.36 2.99 -9.98
C ILE A 29 -6.38 1.62 -10.66
N TYR A 30 -7.14 0.67 -10.14
CA TYR A 30 -7.27 -0.67 -10.73
C TYR A 30 -7.88 -0.62 -12.13
N GLU A 31 -8.88 0.24 -12.36
CA GLU A 31 -9.50 0.41 -13.67
C GLU A 31 -8.56 1.07 -14.70
N LYS A 32 -7.66 1.96 -14.24
CA LYS A 32 -6.70 2.64 -15.11
C LYS A 32 -5.44 1.84 -15.40
N PHE A 33 -4.84 1.24 -14.37
CA PHE A 33 -3.51 0.62 -14.44
C PHE A 33 -3.53 -0.90 -14.25
N GLY A 34 -4.65 -1.45 -13.80
CA GLY A 34 -4.77 -2.86 -13.43
C GLY A 34 -4.79 -3.80 -14.63
N GLY A 35 -5.13 -5.02 -14.31
CA GLY A 35 -5.28 -6.16 -15.21
C GLY A 35 -5.90 -7.30 -14.42
N ASP A 36 -5.71 -8.51 -14.86
CA ASP A 36 -6.33 -9.68 -14.24
C ASP A 36 -5.81 -9.93 -12.81
N VAL A 37 -4.50 -9.81 -12.59
CA VAL A 37 -3.83 -10.18 -11.33
C VAL A 37 -3.17 -8.97 -10.67
N ILE A 38 -3.61 -8.67 -9.46
CA ILE A 38 -3.12 -7.53 -8.65
C ILE A 38 -2.38 -8.05 -7.43
N TRP A 39 -1.22 -7.47 -7.11
CA TRP A 39 -0.57 -7.66 -5.81
C TRP A 39 -0.60 -6.36 -4.99
N ASP A 40 -1.24 -6.41 -3.82
CA ASP A 40 -1.18 -5.37 -2.79
C ASP A 40 -0.14 -5.77 -1.73
N MET A 41 0.97 -5.05 -1.70
CA MET A 41 2.13 -5.38 -0.89
C MET A 41 1.93 -5.12 0.62
N SER A 42 0.92 -4.35 1.00
CA SER A 42 0.61 -4.05 2.42
C SER A 42 -0.88 -3.76 2.54
N CYS A 43 -1.69 -4.80 2.66
CA CYS A 43 -3.16 -4.72 2.58
C CYS A 43 -3.79 -3.73 3.55
N GLY A 44 -3.20 -3.58 4.74
CA GLY A 44 -3.76 -2.78 5.82
C GLY A 44 -5.19 -3.19 6.13
N TRP A 45 -6.09 -2.23 6.32
CA TRP A 45 -7.47 -2.53 6.71
C TRP A 45 -8.44 -2.80 5.55
N GLY A 46 -7.92 -3.14 4.39
CA GLY A 46 -8.70 -3.63 3.24
C GLY A 46 -9.39 -2.56 2.39
N GLY A 47 -9.03 -1.28 2.51
CA GLY A 47 -9.59 -0.25 1.64
C GLY A 47 -9.28 -0.49 0.17
N ARG A 48 -8.05 -0.92 -0.15
CA ARG A 48 -7.65 -1.30 -1.51
C ARG A 48 -8.29 -2.62 -1.94
N LEU A 49 -8.46 -3.59 -1.03
CA LEU A 49 -9.22 -4.81 -1.31
C LEU A 49 -10.66 -4.51 -1.70
N LEU A 50 -11.36 -3.61 -1.00
CA LEU A 50 -12.72 -3.18 -1.38
C LEU A 50 -12.74 -2.51 -2.76
N GLY A 51 -11.73 -1.69 -3.06
CA GLY A 51 -11.56 -1.10 -4.39
C GLY A 51 -11.41 -2.16 -5.48
N PHE A 52 -10.58 -3.19 -5.24
CA PHE A 52 -10.41 -4.34 -6.14
C PHE A 52 -11.73 -5.10 -6.35
N LEU A 53 -12.43 -5.42 -5.28
CA LEU A 53 -13.71 -6.13 -5.34
C LEU A 53 -14.75 -5.37 -6.17
N SER A 54 -14.67 -4.03 -6.20
CA SER A 54 -15.57 -3.14 -6.93
C SER A 54 -15.13 -2.82 -8.37
N ALA A 55 -13.87 -3.10 -8.75
CA ALA A 55 -13.35 -2.84 -10.08
C ALA A 55 -13.83 -3.90 -11.08
N SER A 56 -14.11 -3.51 -12.33
CA SER A 56 -14.68 -4.41 -13.35
C SER A 56 -13.63 -5.26 -14.09
N ASN A 57 -12.40 -4.77 -14.16
CA ASN A 57 -11.32 -5.31 -15.01
C ASN A 57 -10.29 -6.18 -14.26
N THR A 58 -10.59 -6.61 -13.04
CA THR A 58 -9.69 -7.38 -12.19
C THR A 58 -10.31 -8.73 -11.81
N LYS A 59 -9.50 -9.78 -11.71
CA LYS A 59 -9.96 -11.15 -11.41
C LYS A 59 -9.37 -11.73 -10.15
N GLN A 60 -8.08 -11.49 -9.91
CA GLN A 60 -7.35 -12.05 -8.78
C GLN A 60 -6.61 -10.97 -7.98
N TYR A 61 -6.78 -11.01 -6.67
CA TYR A 61 -6.04 -10.19 -5.71
C TYR A 61 -5.13 -11.07 -4.87
N ILE A 62 -3.88 -10.69 -4.84
CA ILE A 62 -2.88 -11.24 -3.94
C ILE A 62 -2.54 -10.15 -2.94
N GLY A 63 -2.54 -10.46 -1.66
CA GLY A 63 -2.26 -9.51 -0.61
C GLY A 63 -1.25 -10.04 0.39
N THR A 64 -0.45 -9.14 0.97
CA THR A 64 0.43 -9.45 2.09
C THR A 64 0.11 -8.54 3.27
N GLU A 65 -0.01 -9.12 4.48
CA GLU A 65 -0.31 -8.40 5.72
C GLU A 65 0.30 -9.15 6.92
N PRO A 66 1.31 -8.60 7.59
CA PRO A 66 2.01 -9.28 8.67
C PRO A 66 1.27 -9.25 10.02
N SER A 67 0.37 -8.28 10.26
CA SER A 67 -0.36 -8.16 11.53
C SER A 67 -1.44 -9.21 11.65
N SER A 68 -1.39 -10.01 12.72
CA SER A 68 -2.34 -11.08 12.98
C SER A 68 -3.78 -10.60 13.00
N LYS A 69 -4.05 -9.55 13.77
CA LYS A 69 -5.40 -8.98 13.92
C LYS A 69 -5.93 -8.42 12.59
N THR A 70 -5.08 -7.75 11.82
CA THR A 70 -5.45 -7.17 10.52
C THR A 70 -5.71 -8.27 9.52
N TYR A 71 -4.83 -9.28 9.46
CA TYR A 71 -5.01 -10.45 8.61
C TYR A 71 -6.34 -11.17 8.87
N ASP A 72 -6.69 -11.43 10.14
CA ASP A 72 -7.95 -12.07 10.50
C ASP A 72 -9.17 -11.24 10.06
N GLY A 73 -9.09 -9.92 10.18
CA GLY A 73 -10.11 -8.99 9.68
C GLY A 73 -10.26 -9.05 8.16
N LEU A 74 -9.14 -9.12 7.44
CA LEU A 74 -9.14 -9.26 5.97
C LEU A 74 -9.73 -10.60 5.53
N GLN A 75 -9.40 -11.72 6.19
CA GLN A 75 -9.99 -13.03 5.90
C GLN A 75 -11.51 -13.03 6.08
N LYS A 76 -11.99 -12.34 7.12
CA LYS A 76 -13.44 -12.16 7.33
C LYS A 76 -14.05 -11.36 6.17
N MET A 77 -13.42 -10.27 5.76
CA MET A 77 -13.87 -9.47 4.61
C MET A 77 -13.92 -10.31 3.33
N VAL A 78 -12.89 -11.12 3.06
CA VAL A 78 -12.87 -12.04 1.89
C VAL A 78 -14.07 -12.99 1.92
N LYS A 79 -14.38 -13.56 3.08
CA LYS A 79 -15.54 -14.44 3.26
C LYS A 79 -16.85 -13.70 3.02
N ASP A 80 -17.02 -12.51 3.62
CA ASP A 80 -18.26 -11.72 3.54
C ASP A 80 -18.57 -11.26 2.10
N PHE A 81 -17.54 -11.05 1.27
CA PHE A 81 -17.67 -10.62 -0.13
C PHE A 81 -17.42 -11.75 -1.15
N SER A 82 -17.37 -13.02 -0.73
CA SER A 82 -17.11 -14.17 -1.62
C SER A 82 -18.13 -14.32 -2.76
N TYR A 83 -19.35 -13.83 -2.56
CA TYR A 83 -20.43 -13.82 -3.57
C TYR A 83 -20.10 -13.00 -4.83
N LEU A 84 -19.10 -12.14 -4.79
CA LEU A 84 -18.66 -11.36 -5.96
C LEU A 84 -17.83 -12.20 -6.96
N GLY A 85 -17.50 -13.44 -6.63
CA GLY A 85 -16.84 -14.38 -7.53
C GLY A 85 -15.39 -14.05 -7.88
N LYS A 86 -14.76 -13.08 -7.19
CA LYS A 86 -13.34 -12.74 -7.41
C LYS A 86 -12.42 -13.59 -6.55
N GLN A 87 -11.28 -13.96 -7.12
CA GLN A 87 -10.27 -14.72 -6.39
C GLN A 87 -9.44 -13.78 -5.48
N VAL A 88 -9.36 -14.09 -4.20
CA VAL A 88 -8.59 -13.33 -3.22
C VAL A 88 -7.73 -14.26 -2.38
N ASN A 89 -6.42 -14.04 -2.42
CA ASN A 89 -5.43 -14.76 -1.62
C ASN A 89 -4.63 -13.78 -0.77
N ILE A 90 -4.73 -13.86 0.54
CA ILE A 90 -3.98 -13.01 1.46
C ILE A 90 -3.02 -13.88 2.25
N TYR A 91 -1.75 -13.47 2.29
CA TYR A 91 -0.67 -14.16 2.99
C TYR A 91 -0.31 -13.38 4.26
N LYS A 92 -0.19 -14.12 5.38
CA LYS A 92 0.19 -13.56 6.69
C LYS A 92 1.70 -13.43 6.80
N LEU A 93 2.27 -12.48 6.08
CA LEU A 93 3.71 -12.19 6.09
C LEU A 93 3.96 -10.76 5.57
N GLY A 94 5.17 -10.25 5.79
CA GLY A 94 5.60 -8.97 5.21
C GLY A 94 5.90 -9.12 3.72
N SER A 95 5.71 -8.04 2.96
CA SER A 95 5.95 -8.03 1.51
C SER A 95 7.42 -8.28 1.13
N GLU A 96 8.34 -7.97 2.03
CA GLU A 96 9.77 -8.24 1.88
C GLU A 96 10.10 -9.73 1.92
N GLU A 97 9.23 -10.55 2.51
CA GLU A 97 9.38 -12.01 2.60
C GLU A 97 8.62 -12.75 1.49
N TYR A 98 7.67 -12.09 0.84
CA TYR A 98 6.88 -12.70 -0.22
C TYR A 98 7.74 -12.94 -1.45
N LYS A 99 7.69 -14.16 -1.97
CA LYS A 99 8.40 -14.58 -3.18
C LYS A 99 7.39 -14.79 -4.31
N PRO A 100 7.16 -13.81 -5.17
CA PRO A 100 6.25 -13.97 -6.30
C PRO A 100 6.82 -14.95 -7.32
N MET A 101 5.94 -15.59 -8.07
CA MET A 101 6.32 -16.20 -9.34
C MET A 101 6.68 -15.08 -10.32
N GLU A 102 7.70 -15.31 -11.13
CA GLU A 102 8.10 -14.35 -12.17
C GLU A 102 6.93 -14.06 -13.12
N GLU A 103 6.81 -12.81 -13.51
CA GLU A 103 5.82 -12.32 -14.48
C GLU A 103 4.37 -12.76 -14.20
N SER A 104 3.99 -12.82 -12.92
CA SER A 104 2.67 -13.27 -12.49
C SER A 104 1.66 -12.13 -12.28
N PHE A 105 2.13 -10.87 -12.14
CA PHE A 105 1.29 -9.73 -11.82
C PHE A 105 1.12 -8.76 -12.98
N ASP A 106 -0.11 -8.23 -13.11
CA ASP A 106 -0.41 -7.13 -14.02
C ASP A 106 -0.27 -5.76 -13.34
N LEU A 107 -0.37 -5.71 -12.00
CA LEU A 107 -0.16 -4.50 -11.21
C LEU A 107 0.32 -4.86 -9.81
N CYS A 108 1.33 -4.13 -9.33
CA CYS A 108 1.65 -4.04 -7.91
C CYS A 108 1.21 -2.65 -7.40
N PHE A 109 0.35 -2.60 -6.38
CA PHE A 109 -0.12 -1.33 -5.84
C PHE A 109 -0.24 -1.38 -4.32
N THR A 110 0.33 -0.39 -3.64
CA THR A 110 0.21 -0.27 -2.18
C THR A 110 0.37 1.16 -1.68
N SER A 111 -0.03 1.36 -0.41
CA SER A 111 0.45 2.40 0.49
C SER A 111 1.18 1.65 1.61
N PRO A 112 2.51 1.57 1.57
CA PRO A 112 3.27 0.82 2.59
C PRO A 112 3.30 1.58 3.92
N PRO A 113 3.69 0.97 5.03
CA PRO A 113 3.95 1.71 6.27
C PRO A 113 5.04 2.77 6.03
N TYR A 114 4.88 3.96 6.64
CA TYR A 114 5.85 5.05 6.52
C TYR A 114 6.88 4.98 7.65
N PHE A 115 7.71 3.93 7.62
CA PHE A 115 8.67 3.55 8.65
C PHE A 115 7.98 3.36 10.02
N ASP A 116 8.34 4.14 11.05
CA ASP A 116 7.77 4.07 12.41
C ASP A 116 6.69 5.13 12.68
N THR A 117 6.22 5.81 11.63
CA THR A 117 5.22 6.88 11.77
C THR A 117 3.89 6.33 12.27
N GLU A 118 3.52 5.13 11.82
CA GLU A 118 2.30 4.43 12.21
C GLU A 118 2.67 3.08 12.86
N LYS A 119 2.30 2.95 14.13
CA LYS A 119 2.55 1.72 14.90
C LYS A 119 1.25 0.93 15.04
N TYR A 120 0.97 0.08 14.06
CA TYR A 120 -0.27 -0.70 14.03
C TYR A 120 -0.30 -1.83 15.07
N SER A 121 0.83 -2.45 15.37
CA SER A 121 0.99 -3.44 16.43
C SER A 121 2.45 -3.52 16.89
N LEU A 122 2.70 -4.24 17.99
CA LEU A 122 4.05 -4.51 18.49
C LEU A 122 4.53 -5.92 18.11
N GLU A 123 3.85 -6.58 17.19
CA GLU A 123 4.27 -7.90 16.71
C GLU A 123 5.65 -7.81 16.03
N SER A 124 6.49 -8.81 16.26
CA SER A 124 7.83 -8.89 15.66
C SER A 124 7.81 -8.95 14.12
N THR A 125 6.66 -9.22 13.54
CA THR A 125 6.43 -9.23 12.09
C THR A 125 6.28 -7.84 11.46
N GLN A 126 6.10 -6.79 12.29
CA GLN A 126 5.98 -5.42 11.80
C GLN A 126 7.32 -4.90 11.26
N SER A 127 7.29 -4.21 10.11
CA SER A 127 8.52 -3.76 9.44
C SER A 127 9.39 -2.86 10.31
N PHE A 128 8.81 -1.93 11.09
CA PHE A 128 9.56 -1.05 11.98
C PHE A 128 10.13 -1.77 13.22
N VAL A 129 9.58 -2.94 13.60
CA VAL A 129 10.13 -3.78 14.67
C VAL A 129 11.26 -4.65 14.15
N LYS A 130 11.10 -5.25 12.96
CA LYS A 130 12.14 -6.06 12.28
C LYS A 130 13.36 -5.22 11.86
N PHE A 131 13.11 -3.98 11.44
CA PHE A 131 14.10 -3.06 10.89
C PHE A 131 14.01 -1.72 11.63
N PRO A 132 14.61 -1.62 12.82
CA PRO A 132 14.36 -0.52 13.75
C PRO A 132 15.01 0.83 13.37
N THR A 133 15.95 0.84 12.42
CA THR A 133 16.55 2.07 11.91
C THR A 133 16.08 2.37 10.49
N GLU A 134 16.11 3.66 10.09
CA GLU A 134 15.73 4.08 8.73
C GLU A 134 16.51 3.29 7.66
N ASN A 135 17.82 3.14 7.84
CA ASN A 135 18.68 2.42 6.88
C ASN A 135 18.33 0.93 6.80
N GLU A 136 18.10 0.27 7.93
CA GLU A 136 17.66 -1.13 7.94
C GLU A 136 16.28 -1.29 7.31
N TRP A 137 15.36 -0.37 7.60
CA TRP A 137 14.03 -0.40 7.04
C TRP A 137 14.04 -0.19 5.51
N VAL A 138 14.84 0.77 5.03
CA VAL A 138 14.99 1.02 3.59
C VAL A 138 15.57 -0.22 2.89
N ASN A 139 16.62 -0.82 3.42
CA ASN A 139 17.29 -1.95 2.77
C ASN A 139 16.57 -3.29 3.04
N GLY A 140 16.05 -3.49 4.26
CA GLY A 140 15.43 -4.74 4.70
C GLY A 140 13.98 -4.89 4.26
N PHE A 141 13.22 -3.81 4.25
CA PHE A 141 11.81 -3.81 3.89
C PHE A 141 11.55 -3.18 2.52
N LEU A 142 11.80 -1.87 2.36
CA LEU A 142 11.38 -1.13 1.16
C LEU A 142 12.04 -1.67 -0.10
N LYS A 143 13.37 -1.80 -0.11
CA LYS A 143 14.12 -2.29 -1.27
C LYS A 143 13.74 -3.72 -1.63
N LYS A 144 13.59 -4.61 -0.66
CA LYS A 144 13.17 -5.99 -0.91
C LYS A 144 11.75 -6.08 -1.46
N THR A 145 10.82 -5.28 -0.93
CA THR A 145 9.46 -5.20 -1.45
C THR A 145 9.45 -4.74 -2.90
N ILE A 146 10.18 -3.67 -3.24
CA ILE A 146 10.29 -3.17 -4.62
C ILE A 146 10.96 -4.21 -5.55
N GLN A 147 11.99 -4.92 -5.06
CA GLN A 147 12.62 -6.00 -5.82
C GLN A 147 11.62 -7.14 -6.11
N ASN A 148 10.81 -7.52 -5.11
CA ASN A 148 9.78 -8.54 -5.31
C ASN A 148 8.70 -8.08 -6.31
N CYS A 149 8.35 -6.78 -6.32
CA CYS A 149 7.48 -6.21 -7.36
C CYS A 149 8.11 -6.35 -8.75
N TYR A 150 9.40 -5.99 -8.89
CA TYR A 150 10.10 -6.10 -10.17
C TYR A 150 10.11 -7.53 -10.69
N ASN A 151 10.41 -8.50 -9.82
CA ASN A 151 10.45 -9.91 -10.19
C ASN A 151 9.07 -10.46 -10.59
N GLY A 152 8.02 -10.08 -9.85
CA GLY A 152 6.67 -10.60 -10.07
C GLY A 152 5.86 -9.90 -11.16
N LEU A 153 6.22 -8.66 -11.52
CA LEU A 153 5.52 -7.94 -12.58
C LEU A 153 5.88 -8.48 -13.97
N LYS A 154 4.87 -8.58 -14.80
CA LYS A 154 5.03 -8.77 -16.25
C LYS A 154 5.68 -7.53 -16.87
N ASP A 155 6.32 -7.69 -18.01
CA ASP A 155 6.89 -6.59 -18.78
C ASP A 155 5.81 -5.58 -19.20
N ASN A 156 6.18 -4.31 -19.24
CA ASN A 156 5.31 -3.17 -19.54
C ASN A 156 4.14 -2.98 -18.58
N LYS A 157 4.21 -3.57 -17.39
CA LYS A 157 3.23 -3.42 -16.30
C LYS A 157 3.76 -2.50 -15.22
N TYR A 158 2.88 -2.14 -14.28
CA TYR A 158 3.08 -1.03 -13.37
C TYR A 158 3.23 -1.44 -11.91
N MET A 159 4.11 -0.74 -11.22
CA MET A 159 4.14 -0.64 -9.77
C MET A 159 3.72 0.76 -9.36
N LEU A 160 2.71 0.86 -8.49
CA LEU A 160 2.25 2.12 -7.91
C LEU A 160 2.51 2.11 -6.40
N ILE A 161 3.16 3.17 -5.91
CA ILE A 161 3.44 3.33 -4.48
C ILE A 161 2.92 4.69 -4.01
N ASN A 162 1.91 4.66 -3.13
CA ASN A 162 1.45 5.83 -2.40
C ASN A 162 2.30 5.98 -1.14
N ILE A 163 3.20 6.93 -1.13
CA ILE A 163 4.09 7.19 0.00
C ILE A 163 4.47 8.68 0.03
N ALA A 164 4.47 9.26 1.22
CA ALA A 164 4.77 10.68 1.42
C ALA A 164 5.81 10.88 2.52
N ASN A 165 6.60 11.94 2.41
CA ASN A 165 7.52 12.35 3.44
C ASN A 165 6.77 12.66 4.75
N THR A 166 7.35 12.26 5.86
CA THR A 166 6.81 12.52 7.20
C THR A 166 7.77 13.40 8.00
N PRO A 167 7.30 14.05 9.08
CA PRO A 167 8.19 14.81 9.95
C PRO A 167 9.36 13.97 10.50
N LYS A 168 9.15 12.67 10.69
CA LYS A 168 10.16 11.74 11.19
C LYS A 168 11.10 11.27 10.08
N TYR A 169 10.58 11.01 8.87
CA TYR A 169 11.39 10.57 7.75
C TYR A 169 11.15 11.45 6.52
N LYS A 170 12.01 12.44 6.34
CA LYS A 170 11.87 13.50 5.32
C LYS A 170 12.30 13.09 3.90
N PHE A 171 12.89 11.92 3.73
CA PHE A 171 13.49 11.48 2.46
C PHE A 171 12.89 10.18 1.89
N ILE A 172 11.81 9.68 2.48
CA ILE A 172 11.21 8.39 2.09
C ILE A 172 10.73 8.38 0.63
N GLU A 173 10.19 9.49 0.13
CA GLU A 173 9.81 9.65 -1.28
C GLU A 173 11.03 9.51 -2.20
N LYS A 174 12.10 10.25 -1.89
CA LYS A 174 13.35 10.24 -2.66
C LYS A 174 14.00 8.86 -2.69
N GLU A 175 14.02 8.18 -1.54
CA GLU A 175 14.55 6.82 -1.43
C GLU A 175 13.71 5.83 -2.24
N THR A 176 12.38 5.93 -2.19
CA THR A 176 11.49 5.09 -2.98
C THR A 176 11.76 5.23 -4.48
N VAL A 177 11.88 6.47 -4.97
CA VAL A 177 12.18 6.74 -6.38
C VAL A 177 13.57 6.24 -6.77
N ARG A 178 14.59 6.52 -5.94
CA ARG A 178 15.96 6.07 -6.19
C ARG A 178 16.05 4.56 -6.31
N ILE A 179 15.50 3.85 -5.33
CA ILE A 179 15.53 2.37 -5.29
C ILE A 179 14.77 1.78 -6.47
N SER A 180 13.61 2.32 -6.80
CA SER A 180 12.83 1.84 -7.95
C SER A 180 13.62 1.96 -9.25
N LYS A 181 14.28 3.09 -9.49
CA LYS A 181 15.14 3.29 -10.67
C LYS A 181 16.36 2.40 -10.69
N GLU A 182 17.04 2.21 -9.55
CA GLU A 182 18.19 1.30 -9.43
C GLU A 182 17.82 -0.16 -9.72
N LEU A 183 16.59 -0.56 -9.45
CA LEU A 183 16.08 -1.90 -9.72
C LEU A 183 15.55 -2.08 -11.15
N GLY A 184 15.58 -1.03 -11.98
CA GLY A 184 15.21 -1.10 -13.39
C GLY A 184 13.81 -0.59 -13.74
N PHE A 185 13.10 0.03 -12.81
CA PHE A 185 11.85 0.69 -13.12
C PHE A 185 12.06 2.06 -13.77
N VAL A 186 11.18 2.43 -14.68
CA VAL A 186 11.06 3.80 -15.21
C VAL A 186 9.90 4.49 -14.52
N GLN A 187 10.15 5.66 -13.94
CA GLN A 187 9.11 6.51 -13.39
C GLN A 187 8.41 7.25 -14.54
N GLU A 188 7.13 6.97 -14.76
CA GLU A 188 6.34 7.60 -15.84
C GLU A 188 5.48 8.77 -15.36
N ASP A 189 4.95 8.69 -14.13
CA ASP A 189 4.00 9.68 -13.65
C ASP A 189 4.05 9.80 -12.12
N THR A 190 3.38 10.82 -11.59
CA THR A 190 3.07 10.98 -10.18
C THR A 190 1.63 11.48 -10.04
N VAL A 191 0.73 10.57 -9.67
CA VAL A 191 -0.67 10.88 -9.44
C VAL A 191 -0.85 11.49 -8.05
N GLN A 192 -1.65 12.55 -7.93
CA GLN A 192 -1.94 13.18 -6.64
C GLN A 192 -3.21 12.58 -6.03
N LEU A 193 -3.06 11.92 -4.88
CA LEU A 193 -4.18 11.47 -4.08
C LEU A 193 -4.68 12.61 -3.19
N THR A 194 -5.88 13.11 -3.47
CA THR A 194 -6.50 14.14 -2.65
C THR A 194 -6.94 13.55 -1.32
N LEU A 195 -6.42 14.08 -0.22
CA LEU A 195 -6.88 13.77 1.13
C LEU A 195 -8.06 14.69 1.53
N SER A 196 -8.56 14.54 2.77
CA SER A 196 -9.60 15.42 3.29
C SER A 196 -9.13 16.87 3.36
N SER A 197 -10.04 17.83 3.09
CA SER A 197 -9.74 19.25 3.26
C SER A 197 -9.37 19.57 4.72
N VAL A 198 -8.34 20.39 4.89
CA VAL A 198 -8.04 21.02 6.18
C VAL A 198 -8.88 22.29 6.28
N MET A 199 -9.61 22.49 7.37
CA MET A 199 -10.45 23.67 7.58
C MET A 199 -9.65 24.96 7.23
N GLY A 200 -10.08 25.66 6.18
CA GLY A 200 -9.49 26.96 5.75
C GLY A 200 -8.18 26.90 4.97
N ALA A 201 -7.56 25.73 4.74
CA ALA A 201 -6.24 25.61 4.12
C ALA A 201 -6.20 24.79 2.79
N GLY A 202 -7.36 24.52 2.17
CA GLY A 202 -7.44 23.73 0.95
C GLY A 202 -7.33 22.21 1.14
N TYR A 203 -6.90 21.49 0.11
CA TYR A 203 -6.75 20.03 0.14
C TYR A 203 -5.30 19.65 0.41
N LYS A 204 -5.10 18.60 1.20
CA LYS A 204 -3.82 17.89 1.27
C LYS A 204 -3.77 16.84 0.16
N TYR A 205 -2.58 16.66 -0.39
CA TYR A 205 -2.29 15.66 -1.40
C TYR A 205 -1.17 14.75 -0.92
N GLU A 206 -1.25 13.49 -1.32
CA GLU A 206 -0.14 12.54 -1.22
C GLU A 206 0.20 12.02 -2.61
N PRO A 207 1.50 11.87 -2.93
CA PRO A 207 1.90 11.33 -4.21
C PRO A 207 1.66 9.83 -4.30
N ILE A 208 1.23 9.38 -5.46
CA ILE A 208 1.29 7.98 -5.89
C ILE A 208 2.27 7.95 -7.05
N PHE A 209 3.45 7.42 -6.81
CA PHE A 209 4.47 7.25 -7.84
C PHE A 209 4.09 6.10 -8.76
N VAL A 210 4.14 6.34 -10.07
CA VAL A 210 3.83 5.36 -11.11
C VAL A 210 5.12 4.93 -11.77
N PHE A 211 5.48 3.67 -11.61
CA PHE A 211 6.67 3.07 -12.18
C PHE A 211 6.28 1.96 -13.17
N ARG A 212 6.91 1.95 -14.34
CA ARG A 212 6.75 0.87 -15.33
C ARG A 212 7.99 -0.03 -15.33
N LYS A 213 7.76 -1.34 -15.39
CA LYS A 213 8.80 -2.32 -15.72
C LYS A 213 8.98 -2.34 -17.23
N GLU A 214 10.16 -2.00 -17.74
CA GLU A 214 10.45 -2.12 -19.16
C GLU A 214 10.66 -3.56 -19.57
N SER A 215 10.31 -3.88 -20.82
CA SER A 215 10.68 -5.16 -21.43
C SER A 215 12.20 -5.23 -21.59
N LYS A 216 12.75 -6.37 -21.26
CA LYS A 216 14.15 -6.70 -21.51
C LYS A 216 14.41 -6.90 -22.99
#